data_c1eda97614f7017c7b5e6c0214927f3f
#
_entry.id   c1eda97614f7017c7b5e6c0214927f3f
#
_cell.length_a   1.000
_cell.length_b   1.000
_cell.length_c   1.000
_cell.angle_alpha   90.00
_cell.angle_beta   90.00
_cell.angle_gamma   90.00
#
_symmetry.space_group_name_H-M   'P 1'
#
loop_
_entity.id
_entity.type
_entity.pdbx_description
1 polymer ?
#
loop_
_entity_poly.entity_id
_entity_poly.type
_entity_poly.pdbx_seq_one_letter_code
_entity_poly.pdbx_strand_id
1 'polypeptide(L)'
;MAKISTRVSFDKKRAAALVKAASNNALTVMGLQAVDDTGKYVPVSSNSEHPLKDSGISSSDQKAVDGKFTMRWSTPYAQYLWHGDVMYGNPTNRTYGPKKISFTSALAREKWAKYAHEVYGAEWRQVYQAALRKEMRSG
;
A
#
# COMPACT_ATOMS: atom_id res chain seq x y z
N MET A 1 35.52 -11.48 51.26
CA MET A 1 34.87 -10.33 50.55
C MET A 1 33.77 -10.87 49.66
N ALA A 2 32.55 -10.45 49.87
CA ALA A 2 31.42 -10.84 49.04
C ALA A 2 31.54 -10.23 47.64
N LYS A 3 31.49 -11.05 46.65
CA LYS A 3 31.52 -10.61 45.26
C LYS A 3 30.10 -10.62 44.71
N ILE A 4 29.60 -9.44 44.33
CA ILE A 4 28.29 -9.30 43.67
C ILE A 4 28.54 -9.31 42.17
N SER A 5 27.96 -10.28 41.49
CA SER A 5 28.00 -10.30 40.06
C SER A 5 26.57 -10.17 39.52
N THR A 6 26.36 -9.22 38.59
CA THR A 6 25.08 -9.05 37.92
C THR A 6 25.20 -9.60 36.49
N ARG A 7 24.34 -10.53 36.17
CA ARG A 7 24.26 -11.04 34.81
C ARG A 7 23.03 -10.47 34.15
N VAL A 8 23.23 -9.77 33.04
CA VAL A 8 22.14 -9.32 32.17
C VAL A 8 22.15 -10.18 30.91
N SER A 9 21.05 -10.87 30.69
CA SER A 9 20.91 -11.78 29.55
C SER A 9 19.81 -11.28 28.64
N PHE A 10 20.13 -11.19 27.33
CA PHE A 10 19.17 -10.81 26.32
C PHE A 10 18.94 -12.00 25.38
N ASP A 11 17.68 -12.39 25.21
CA ASP A 11 17.30 -13.32 24.18
C ASP A 11 17.14 -12.55 22.86
N LYS A 12 18.19 -12.53 22.07
CA LYS A 12 18.23 -11.79 20.80
C LYS A 12 17.20 -12.32 19.79
N LYS A 13 16.95 -13.62 19.77
CA LYS A 13 15.94 -14.22 18.88
C LYS A 13 14.55 -13.77 19.26
N ARG A 14 14.23 -13.79 20.54
CA ARG A 14 12.93 -13.35 21.06
C ARG A 14 12.73 -11.85 20.82
N ALA A 15 13.74 -11.04 21.10
CA ALA A 15 13.68 -9.61 20.88
C ALA A 15 13.50 -9.29 19.40
N ALA A 16 14.24 -9.94 18.52
CA ALA A 16 14.11 -9.76 17.07
C ALA A 16 12.72 -10.18 16.57
N ALA A 17 12.18 -11.29 17.10
CA ALA A 17 10.83 -11.76 16.73
C ALA A 17 9.75 -10.75 17.16
N LEU A 18 9.87 -10.15 18.36
CA LEU A 18 8.93 -9.15 18.85
C LEU A 18 8.98 -7.88 18.01
N VAL A 19 10.18 -7.41 17.66
CA VAL A 19 10.36 -6.24 16.79
C VAL A 19 9.80 -6.51 15.40
N LYS A 20 10.06 -7.68 14.84
CA LYS A 20 9.52 -8.08 13.54
C LYS A 20 7.99 -8.10 13.55
N ALA A 21 7.38 -8.69 14.57
CA ALA A 21 5.93 -8.73 14.71
C ALA A 21 5.33 -7.33 14.85
N ALA A 22 5.93 -6.48 15.68
CA ALA A 22 5.49 -5.09 15.87
C ALA A 22 5.60 -4.29 14.57
N SER A 23 6.69 -4.45 13.85
CA SER A 23 6.93 -3.78 12.58
C SER A 23 5.91 -4.22 11.52
N ASN A 24 5.62 -5.52 11.41
CA ASN A 24 4.62 -6.02 10.47
C ASN A 24 3.22 -5.54 10.83
N ASN A 25 2.87 -5.48 12.10
CA ASN A 25 1.57 -4.95 12.53
C ASN A 25 1.44 -3.46 12.20
N ALA A 26 2.48 -2.69 12.44
CA ALA A 26 2.51 -1.27 12.12
C ALA A 26 2.44 -1.04 10.60
N LEU A 27 3.14 -1.86 9.82
CA LEU A 27 3.12 -1.78 8.37
C LEU A 27 1.75 -2.17 7.80
N THR A 28 1.05 -3.09 8.45
CA THR A 28 -0.33 -3.43 8.09
C THR A 28 -1.25 -2.23 8.26
N VAL A 29 -1.17 -1.52 9.38
CA VAL A 29 -1.97 -0.31 9.63
C VAL A 29 -1.69 0.75 8.56
N MET A 30 -0.42 1.01 8.29
CA MET A 30 -0.02 1.96 7.25
C MET A 30 -0.50 1.52 5.87
N GLY A 31 -0.33 0.25 5.52
CA GLY A 31 -0.70 -0.28 4.21
C GLY A 31 -2.20 -0.19 3.94
N LEU A 32 -3.03 -0.54 4.92
CA LEU A 32 -4.48 -0.42 4.79
C LEU A 32 -4.91 1.04 4.62
N GLN A 33 -4.28 1.95 5.34
CA GLN A 33 -4.52 3.38 5.18
C GLN A 33 -4.09 3.86 3.78
N ALA A 34 -2.96 3.37 3.29
CA ALA A 34 -2.46 3.72 1.97
C ALA A 34 -3.41 3.25 0.85
N VAL A 35 -3.97 2.06 0.96
CA VAL A 35 -4.97 1.57 -0.01
C VAL A 35 -6.19 2.49 -0.03
N ASP A 36 -6.69 2.88 1.13
CA ASP A 36 -7.84 3.76 1.25
C ASP A 36 -7.55 5.15 0.65
N ASP A 37 -6.44 5.77 1.03
CA ASP A 37 -6.04 7.08 0.53
C ASP A 37 -5.83 7.07 -0.99
N THR A 38 -5.19 6.02 -1.50
CA THR A 38 -4.95 5.85 -2.93
C THR A 38 -6.24 5.71 -3.72
N GLY A 39 -7.28 5.15 -3.12
CA GLY A 39 -8.58 4.96 -3.76
C GLY A 39 -9.17 6.25 -4.31
N LYS A 40 -8.84 7.41 -3.76
CA LYS A 40 -9.29 8.72 -4.24
C LYS A 40 -8.86 9.02 -5.67
N TYR A 41 -7.72 8.49 -6.08
CA TYR A 41 -7.08 8.77 -7.37
C TYR A 41 -7.28 7.66 -8.40
N VAL A 42 -7.90 6.56 -7.99
CA VAL A 42 -8.20 5.44 -8.89
C VAL A 42 -9.35 5.81 -9.82
N PRO A 43 -9.21 5.61 -11.14
CA PRO A 43 -10.29 5.90 -12.08
C PRO A 43 -11.56 5.11 -11.78
N VAL A 44 -12.70 5.77 -11.98
CA VAL A 44 -14.02 5.18 -11.83
C VAL A 44 -14.64 4.95 -13.20
N SER A 45 -15.57 3.99 -13.30
CA SER A 45 -16.30 3.74 -14.53
C SER A 45 -17.35 4.81 -14.80
N SER A 46 -17.77 4.93 -16.06
CA SER A 46 -18.74 5.94 -16.50
C SER A 46 -20.13 5.80 -15.86
N ASN A 47 -20.46 4.61 -15.35
CA ASN A 47 -21.74 4.34 -14.68
C ASN A 47 -21.67 4.46 -13.15
N SER A 48 -20.65 5.15 -12.64
CA SER A 48 -20.42 5.38 -11.20
C SER A 48 -20.08 4.12 -10.39
N GLU A 49 -19.82 3.00 -11.04
CA GLU A 49 -19.27 1.83 -10.37
C GLU A 49 -17.77 2.02 -10.12
N HIS A 50 -17.24 1.31 -9.14
CA HIS A 50 -15.83 1.44 -8.72
C HIS A 50 -15.08 0.11 -8.79
N PRO A 51 -15.11 -0.64 -9.93
CA PRO A 51 -14.52 -1.97 -9.98
C PRO A 51 -13.00 -1.93 -9.77
N LEU A 52 -12.32 -0.93 -10.30
CA LEU A 52 -10.86 -0.81 -10.12
C LEU A 52 -10.48 -0.47 -8.68
N LYS A 53 -11.17 0.48 -8.06
CA LYS A 53 -10.98 0.82 -6.66
C LYS A 53 -11.25 -0.38 -5.76
N ASP A 54 -12.35 -1.09 -6.00
CA ASP A 54 -12.73 -2.27 -5.24
C ASP A 54 -11.70 -3.40 -5.40
N SER A 55 -11.12 -3.55 -6.59
CA SER A 55 -10.04 -4.51 -6.81
C SER A 55 -8.79 -4.18 -5.98
N GLY A 56 -8.51 -2.90 -5.78
CA GLY A 56 -7.43 -2.44 -4.91
C GLY A 56 -7.64 -2.90 -3.47
N ILE A 57 -8.87 -2.78 -2.97
CA ILE A 57 -9.24 -3.23 -1.63
C ILE A 57 -9.14 -4.75 -1.51
N SER A 58 -9.66 -5.50 -2.49
CA SER A 58 -9.72 -6.96 -2.43
C SER A 58 -8.42 -7.65 -2.81
N SER A 59 -7.61 -7.06 -3.70
CA SER A 59 -6.38 -7.68 -4.23
C SER A 59 -5.12 -7.26 -3.50
N SER A 60 -5.14 -6.12 -2.80
CA SER A 60 -4.01 -5.69 -1.98
C SER A 60 -3.85 -6.58 -0.76
N ASP A 61 -2.66 -6.60 -0.21
CA ASP A 61 -2.42 -7.34 1.03
C ASP A 61 -3.35 -6.84 2.13
N GLN A 62 -3.83 -7.77 2.96
CA GLN A 62 -4.62 -7.45 4.16
C GLN A 62 -3.74 -7.40 5.40
N LYS A 63 -2.53 -7.92 5.29
CA LYS A 63 -1.57 -8.06 6.37
C LYS A 63 -0.16 -8.03 5.81
N ALA A 64 0.72 -7.27 6.45
CA ALA A 64 2.13 -7.28 6.10
C ALA A 64 2.80 -8.58 6.53
N VAL A 65 3.64 -9.12 5.67
CA VAL A 65 4.41 -10.33 5.91
C VAL A 65 5.86 -10.06 5.51
N ASP A 66 6.80 -10.46 6.36
CA ASP A 66 8.23 -10.30 6.13
C ASP A 66 8.65 -8.88 5.73
N GLY A 67 8.06 -7.88 6.40
CA GLY A 67 8.37 -6.48 6.18
C GLY A 67 7.85 -5.91 4.88
N LYS A 68 6.85 -6.57 4.27
CA LYS A 68 6.27 -6.14 2.99
C LYS A 68 4.76 -6.03 3.07
N PHE A 69 4.24 -4.97 2.51
CA PHE A 69 2.82 -4.78 2.24
C PHE A 69 2.69 -4.29 0.80
N THR A 70 1.96 -5.02 -0.02
CA THR A 70 1.83 -4.70 -1.45
C THR A 70 0.41 -4.30 -1.78
N MET A 71 0.27 -3.17 -2.44
CA MET A 71 -1.00 -2.73 -3.04
C MET A 71 -1.09 -3.28 -4.46
N ARG A 72 -2.25 -3.84 -4.82
CA ARG A 72 -2.49 -4.44 -6.15
C ARG A 72 -3.86 -4.05 -6.66
N TRP A 73 -3.93 -3.86 -7.96
CA TRP A 73 -5.19 -3.66 -8.69
C TRP A 73 -5.24 -4.71 -9.80
N SER A 74 -6.37 -5.39 -9.92
CA SER A 74 -6.45 -6.62 -10.72
C SER A 74 -7.62 -6.68 -11.71
N THR A 75 -8.08 -5.54 -12.19
CA THR A 75 -9.07 -5.56 -13.28
C THR A 75 -8.37 -5.76 -14.63
N PRO A 76 -9.10 -6.27 -15.67
CA PRO A 76 -8.51 -6.43 -17.00
C PRO A 76 -8.00 -5.13 -17.62
N TYR A 77 -8.48 -3.98 -17.17
CA TYR A 77 -8.14 -2.67 -17.71
C TYR A 77 -7.15 -1.90 -16.84
N ALA A 78 -6.74 -2.46 -15.72
CA ALA A 78 -5.90 -1.73 -14.74
C ALA A 78 -4.60 -1.22 -15.36
N GLN A 79 -3.95 -2.03 -16.18
CA GLN A 79 -2.65 -1.69 -16.75
C GLN A 79 -2.73 -0.47 -17.68
N TYR A 80 -3.68 -0.42 -18.61
CA TYR A 80 -3.75 0.72 -19.51
C TYR A 80 -4.26 1.99 -18.82
N LEU A 81 -5.14 1.84 -17.83
CA LEU A 81 -5.58 2.97 -17.02
C LEU A 81 -4.43 3.52 -16.19
N TRP A 82 -3.57 2.63 -15.68
CA TRP A 82 -2.36 3.05 -14.95
C TRP A 82 -1.44 3.92 -15.80
N HIS A 83 -1.23 3.53 -17.06
CA HIS A 83 -0.39 4.30 -17.98
C HIS A 83 -1.10 5.53 -18.57
N GLY A 84 -2.43 5.58 -18.45
CA GLY A 84 -3.21 6.74 -18.92
C GLY A 84 -3.29 6.87 -20.44
N ASP A 85 -3.01 5.82 -21.17
CA ASP A 85 -3.00 5.81 -22.64
C ASP A 85 -4.25 5.17 -23.21
N VAL A 86 -4.83 5.79 -24.26
CA VAL A 86 -5.96 5.21 -24.99
C VAL A 86 -5.51 3.92 -25.67
N MET A 87 -6.33 2.89 -25.55
CA MET A 87 -6.06 1.58 -26.11
C MET A 87 -6.72 1.47 -27.50
N TYR A 88 -5.94 1.00 -28.46
CA TYR A 88 -6.40 0.75 -29.84
C TYR A 88 -6.20 -0.70 -30.21
N GLY A 89 -7.04 -1.20 -31.11
CA GLY A 89 -6.95 -2.54 -31.65
C GLY A 89 -7.79 -3.57 -30.88
N ASN A 90 -7.67 -4.83 -31.31
CA ASN A 90 -8.41 -5.95 -30.72
C ASN A 90 -7.60 -6.59 -29.57
N PRO A 91 -8.21 -7.53 -28.79
CA PRO A 91 -7.53 -8.14 -27.63
C PRO A 91 -6.20 -8.82 -27.94
N THR A 92 -5.97 -9.25 -29.19
CA THR A 92 -4.74 -9.94 -29.57
C THR A 92 -3.69 -9.02 -30.18
N ASN A 93 -4.05 -7.77 -30.51
CA ASN A 93 -3.15 -6.85 -31.22
C ASN A 93 -3.44 -5.40 -30.76
N ARG A 94 -3.24 -5.14 -29.47
CA ARG A 94 -3.50 -3.83 -28.88
C ARG A 94 -2.28 -2.93 -28.94
N THR A 95 -2.52 -1.66 -29.23
CA THR A 95 -1.54 -0.59 -29.10
C THR A 95 -2.06 0.48 -28.15
N TYR A 96 -1.16 1.23 -27.54
CA TYR A 96 -1.49 2.23 -26.52
C TYR A 96 -0.92 3.59 -26.91
N GLY A 97 -1.73 4.64 -26.68
CA GLY A 97 -1.33 5.99 -27.03
C GLY A 97 -1.20 6.22 -28.55
N PRO A 98 -0.69 7.40 -28.96
CA PRO A 98 -0.17 8.50 -28.15
C PRO A 98 -1.22 9.32 -27.40
N LYS A 99 -2.51 9.13 -27.72
CA LYS A 99 -3.59 9.89 -27.06
C LYS A 99 -3.73 9.45 -25.60
N LYS A 100 -3.79 10.43 -24.70
CA LYS A 100 -4.00 10.18 -23.27
C LYS A 100 -5.48 10.04 -22.96
N ILE A 101 -5.77 9.21 -21.94
CA ILE A 101 -7.14 9.00 -21.46
C ILE A 101 -7.61 10.24 -20.70
N SER A 102 -8.85 10.66 -20.97
CA SER A 102 -9.54 11.64 -20.15
C SER A 102 -10.38 10.93 -19.10
N PHE A 103 -10.06 11.10 -17.84
CA PHE A 103 -10.79 10.46 -16.75
C PHE A 103 -12.06 11.24 -16.38
N THR A 104 -13.13 10.52 -16.02
CA THR A 104 -14.40 11.12 -15.64
C THR A 104 -14.38 11.75 -14.26
N SER A 105 -13.56 11.24 -13.35
CA SER A 105 -13.39 11.80 -12.00
C SER A 105 -12.30 12.86 -12.02
N ALA A 106 -12.56 14.00 -11.38
CA ALA A 106 -11.58 15.10 -11.30
C ALA A 106 -10.30 14.70 -10.54
N LEU A 107 -10.38 13.74 -9.61
CA LEU A 107 -9.25 13.28 -8.82
C LEU A 107 -8.52 12.10 -9.47
N ALA A 108 -9.14 11.41 -10.42
CA ALA A 108 -8.55 10.24 -11.07
C ALA A 108 -7.27 10.62 -11.83
N ARG A 109 -6.26 9.77 -11.70
CA ARG A 109 -4.94 10.02 -12.31
C ARG A 109 -4.33 8.75 -12.85
N GLU A 110 -3.53 8.88 -13.91
CA GLU A 110 -2.60 7.82 -14.29
C GLU A 110 -1.60 7.61 -13.15
N LYS A 111 -1.07 6.41 -13.03
CA LYS A 111 -0.11 6.05 -11.97
C LYS A 111 -0.58 6.48 -10.58
N TRP A 112 -1.83 6.20 -10.27
CA TRP A 112 -2.51 6.69 -9.07
C TRP A 112 -1.80 6.35 -7.76
N ALA A 113 -1.18 5.17 -7.64
CA ALA A 113 -0.45 4.81 -6.43
C ALA A 113 0.83 5.63 -6.26
N LYS A 114 1.52 5.92 -7.36
CA LYS A 114 2.70 6.79 -7.35
C LYS A 114 2.30 8.21 -6.94
N TYR A 115 1.22 8.70 -7.50
CA TYR A 115 0.71 10.03 -7.16
C TYR A 115 0.29 10.11 -5.70
N ALA A 116 -0.46 9.11 -5.20
CA ALA A 116 -0.86 9.06 -3.81
C ALA A 116 0.34 9.02 -2.86
N HIS A 117 1.40 8.29 -3.22
CA HIS A 117 2.63 8.28 -2.44
C HIS A 117 3.29 9.65 -2.38
N GLU A 118 3.28 10.41 -3.48
CA GLU A 118 3.82 11.78 -3.49
C GLU A 118 3.03 12.71 -2.56
N VAL A 119 1.69 12.55 -2.53
CA VAL A 119 0.81 13.40 -1.71
C VAL A 119 0.81 12.98 -0.25
N TYR A 120 0.71 11.67 0.03
CA TYR A 120 0.47 11.14 1.37
C TYR A 120 1.65 10.42 2.00
N GLY A 121 2.77 10.25 1.28
CA GLY A 121 3.88 9.43 1.76
C GLY A 121 4.39 9.83 3.15
N ALA A 122 4.45 11.12 3.44
CA ALA A 122 4.87 11.61 4.76
C ALA A 122 3.85 11.25 5.85
N GLU A 123 2.55 11.36 5.56
CA GLU A 123 1.48 10.96 6.48
C GLU A 123 1.50 9.45 6.73
N TRP A 124 1.72 8.66 5.69
CA TRP A 124 1.82 7.20 5.85
C TRP A 124 2.98 6.80 6.74
N ARG A 125 4.11 7.47 6.61
CA ARG A 125 5.26 7.24 7.52
C ARG A 125 4.91 7.60 8.95
N GLN A 126 4.17 8.67 9.17
CA GLN A 126 3.71 9.04 10.51
C GLN A 126 2.74 8.00 11.09
N VAL A 127 1.84 7.47 10.27
CA VAL A 127 0.94 6.38 10.67
C VAL A 127 1.74 5.16 11.07
N TYR A 128 2.73 4.78 10.28
CA TYR A 128 3.61 3.65 10.59
C TYR A 128 4.35 3.87 11.92
N GLN A 129 4.95 5.04 12.10
CA GLN A 129 5.70 5.35 13.32
C GLN A 129 4.81 5.36 14.57
N ALA A 130 3.63 5.93 14.47
CA ALA A 130 2.68 5.94 15.59
C ALA A 130 2.19 4.53 15.94
N ALA A 131 1.89 3.72 14.93
CA ALA A 131 1.48 2.33 15.12
C ALA A 131 2.61 1.49 15.71
N LEU A 132 3.85 1.70 15.25
CA LEU A 132 5.03 1.01 15.78
C LEU A 132 5.26 1.34 17.26
N ARG A 133 5.16 2.62 17.63
CA ARG A 133 5.28 3.02 19.05
C ARG A 133 4.22 2.36 19.91
N LYS A 134 2.99 2.29 19.43
CA LYS A 134 1.89 1.65 20.15
C LYS A 134 2.16 0.16 20.35
N GLU A 135 2.63 -0.54 19.31
CA GLU A 135 2.97 -1.94 19.38
C GLU A 135 4.12 -2.20 20.35
N MET A 136 5.14 -1.34 20.35
CA MET A 136 6.30 -1.48 21.22
C MET A 136 5.95 -1.22 22.70
N ARG A 137 4.94 -0.39 22.98
CA ARG A 137 4.43 -0.18 24.35
C ARG A 137 3.62 -1.35 24.87
N SER A 138 2.93 -2.05 23.98
CA SER A 138 2.03 -3.17 24.33
C SER A 138 2.79 -4.49 24.49
N GLY A 139 4.00 -4.55 23.95
CA GLY A 139 4.87 -5.70 24.05
C GLY A 139 5.85 -5.58 25.19
#